data_192b2e3f3ad2776af421ea4a23b8c2f2
#
_entry.id   192b2e3f3ad2776af421ea4a23b8c2f2
#
_cell.length_a   1.000
_cell.length_b   1.000
_cell.length_c   1.000
_cell.angle_alpha   90.00
_cell.angle_beta   90.00
_cell.angle_gamma   90.00
#
_symmetry.space_group_name_H-M   'P 1'
#
loop_
_entity.id
_entity.type
_entity.pdbx_description
1 polymer ?
#
loop_
_entity_poly.entity_id
_entity_poly.type
_entity_poly.pdbx_seq_one_letter_code
_entity_poly.pdbx_strand_id
1 'polypeptide(L)'
;YQSKKVEDEPLAIGGYLPIEKTYNYEPMPKELTEEEQQYIKGVQANLWTEYIPVFSQVQYMVLPRLGAAAEVQWTDPSKKDYKDFLRRVPHLVAVYDCYGWNYATHVYDVNVDMKADTVNHVLNVQLSTMADDPIYYTLDGQDPTEKSLKYTNPFTIDQSVVLKTMAVHPDRTSKISVDTIRFNKATLKPVVLLQPNESRFSPDGPVVLVDGRNGNHSFDTGAWLAVAGNDLEAVINMQAETILSSA
;
A
#
# COMPACT_ATOMS: atom_id res chain seq x y z
N TYR A 1 -3.20 -10.24 -1.07
CA TYR A 1 -3.88 -8.99 -0.73
C TYR A 1 -3.79 -7.97 -1.87
N GLN A 2 -4.80 -7.14 -2.03
CA GLN A 2 -4.83 -6.05 -3.03
C GLN A 2 -4.47 -4.69 -2.40
N SER A 3 -4.56 -4.58 -1.08
CA SER A 3 -4.16 -3.42 -0.28
C SER A 3 -2.93 -3.70 0.58
N LYS A 4 -2.15 -2.67 0.89
CA LYS A 4 -1.13 -2.72 1.95
C LYS A 4 -1.74 -2.68 3.35
N LYS A 5 -2.96 -2.16 3.48
CA LYS A 5 -3.75 -2.20 4.73
C LYS A 5 -4.47 -3.53 4.81
N VAL A 6 -3.76 -4.52 5.34
CA VAL A 6 -4.20 -5.93 5.39
C VAL A 6 -5.42 -6.13 6.29
N GLU A 7 -5.62 -5.23 7.25
CA GLU A 7 -6.80 -5.19 8.13
C GLU A 7 -8.11 -4.93 7.37
N ASP A 8 -8.03 -4.33 6.17
CA ASP A 8 -9.17 -4.09 5.30
C ASP A 8 -9.44 -5.24 4.32
N GLU A 9 -8.61 -6.27 4.35
CA GLU A 9 -8.68 -7.39 3.42
C GLU A 9 -9.29 -8.65 4.05
N PRO A 10 -9.98 -9.48 3.26
CA PRO A 10 -10.34 -10.82 3.70
C PRO A 10 -9.10 -11.65 3.99
N LEU A 11 -9.22 -12.62 4.91
CA LEU A 11 -8.13 -13.55 5.20
C LEU A 11 -7.64 -14.23 3.92
N ALA A 12 -6.33 -14.21 3.72
CA ALA A 12 -5.64 -14.87 2.61
C ALA A 12 -4.26 -15.34 3.05
N ILE A 13 -3.59 -16.13 2.22
CA ILE A 13 -2.28 -16.73 2.55
C ILE A 13 -1.14 -15.68 2.63
N GLY A 14 -1.37 -14.45 2.23
CA GLY A 14 -0.38 -13.37 2.21
C GLY A 14 -0.02 -12.91 0.80
N GLY A 15 1.03 -12.09 0.72
CA GLY A 15 1.50 -11.47 -0.52
C GLY A 15 0.70 -10.24 -0.93
N TYR A 16 1.37 -9.28 -1.58
CA TYR A 16 0.77 -8.04 -2.08
C TYR A 16 0.75 -8.04 -3.60
N LEU A 17 -0.45 -8.09 -4.17
CA LEU A 17 -0.70 -8.12 -5.61
C LEU A 17 -1.78 -7.09 -5.97
N PRO A 18 -1.45 -5.80 -6.05
CA PRO A 18 -2.38 -4.77 -6.49
C PRO A 18 -2.66 -4.87 -7.99
N ILE A 19 -3.69 -4.16 -8.46
CA ILE A 19 -4.08 -4.11 -9.87
C ILE A 19 -2.94 -3.63 -10.77
N GLU A 20 -2.13 -2.67 -10.31
CA GLU A 20 -0.95 -2.16 -11.01
C GLU A 20 0.08 -3.25 -11.31
N LYS A 21 0.38 -4.09 -10.31
CA LYS A 21 1.33 -5.20 -10.48
C LYS A 21 0.81 -6.24 -11.48
N THR A 22 -0.51 -6.47 -11.50
CA THR A 22 -1.15 -7.34 -12.48
C THR A 22 -1.07 -6.74 -13.89
N TYR A 23 -1.33 -5.44 -14.04
CA TYR A 23 -1.25 -4.75 -15.33
C TYR A 23 0.18 -4.69 -15.89
N ASN A 24 1.17 -4.52 -15.00
CA ASN A 24 2.59 -4.43 -15.40
C ASN A 24 3.24 -5.81 -15.61
N TYR A 25 2.49 -6.89 -15.41
CA TYR A 25 3.00 -8.23 -15.72
C TYR A 25 3.34 -8.35 -17.20
N GLU A 26 4.51 -8.93 -17.51
CA GLU A 26 4.94 -9.20 -18.86
C GLU A 26 4.94 -10.72 -19.08
N PRO A 27 3.99 -11.24 -19.91
CA PRO A 27 3.87 -12.67 -20.16
C PRO A 27 5.02 -13.25 -20.97
N MET A 28 5.76 -12.39 -21.72
CA MET A 28 6.84 -12.81 -22.59
C MET A 28 8.18 -12.38 -21.98
N PRO A 29 8.89 -13.26 -21.26
CA PRO A 29 10.19 -12.94 -20.68
C PRO A 29 11.19 -12.48 -21.74
N LYS A 30 11.94 -11.42 -21.45
CA LYS A 30 12.91 -10.84 -22.37
C LYS A 30 14.12 -11.74 -22.64
N GLU A 31 14.33 -12.71 -21.78
CA GLU A 31 15.41 -13.71 -21.86
C GLU A 31 15.16 -14.76 -22.93
N LEU A 32 13.91 -14.90 -23.38
CA LEU A 32 13.55 -15.88 -24.39
C LEU A 32 13.92 -15.39 -25.79
N THR A 33 14.53 -16.29 -26.58
CA THR A 33 14.74 -16.08 -28.01
C THR A 33 13.41 -16.07 -28.77
N GLU A 34 13.38 -15.54 -30.00
CA GLU A 34 12.16 -15.54 -30.82
C GLU A 34 11.64 -16.97 -31.09
N GLU A 35 12.54 -17.97 -31.21
CA GLU A 35 12.17 -19.36 -31.36
C GLU A 35 11.51 -19.93 -30.09
N GLU A 36 12.01 -19.56 -28.92
CA GLU A 36 11.43 -20.00 -27.63
C GLU A 36 10.10 -19.31 -27.34
N GLN A 37 9.94 -18.04 -27.72
CA GLN A 37 8.71 -17.27 -27.51
C GLN A 37 7.48 -17.93 -28.14
N GLN A 38 7.61 -18.66 -29.24
CA GLN A 38 6.50 -19.38 -29.89
C GLN A 38 5.86 -20.45 -28.98
N TYR A 39 6.56 -20.91 -27.95
CA TYR A 39 6.04 -21.89 -26.98
C TYR A 39 5.19 -21.25 -25.87
N ILE A 40 5.22 -19.93 -25.71
CA ILE A 40 4.31 -19.22 -24.79
C ILE A 40 2.94 -19.12 -25.47
N LYS A 41 1.96 -19.88 -24.96
CA LYS A 41 0.63 -20.00 -25.58
C LYS A 41 -0.41 -19.10 -24.96
N GLY A 42 -0.10 -18.44 -23.86
CA GLY A 42 -1.04 -17.55 -23.16
C GLY A 42 -0.67 -17.34 -21.70
N VAL A 43 -1.58 -16.73 -20.97
CA VAL A 43 -1.44 -16.39 -19.55
C VAL A 43 -2.54 -17.09 -18.76
N GLN A 44 -2.20 -17.50 -17.56
CA GLN A 44 -3.12 -18.13 -16.62
C GLN A 44 -3.14 -17.33 -15.32
N ALA A 45 -4.31 -17.08 -14.79
CA ALA A 45 -4.52 -16.55 -13.45
C ALA A 45 -5.08 -17.65 -12.54
N ASN A 46 -4.42 -17.92 -11.42
CA ASN A 46 -4.85 -18.94 -10.46
C ASN A 46 -5.48 -18.26 -9.25
N LEU A 47 -6.57 -18.83 -8.75
CA LEU A 47 -7.17 -18.46 -7.49
C LEU A 47 -7.21 -19.69 -6.59
N TRP A 48 -6.46 -19.63 -5.50
CA TRP A 48 -6.40 -20.67 -4.47
C TRP A 48 -7.47 -20.38 -3.43
N THR A 49 -8.29 -21.37 -3.08
CA THR A 49 -9.54 -21.17 -2.35
C THR A 49 -9.51 -21.60 -0.89
N GLU A 50 -8.33 -21.87 -0.32
CA GLU A 50 -8.18 -22.33 1.06
C GLU A 50 -8.85 -21.41 2.08
N TYR A 51 -8.89 -20.11 1.79
CA TYR A 51 -9.47 -19.09 2.67
C TYR A 51 -10.70 -18.41 2.05
N ILE A 52 -11.31 -19.02 1.02
CA ILE A 52 -12.43 -18.42 0.28
C ILE A 52 -13.71 -19.27 0.50
N PRO A 53 -14.49 -18.95 1.53
CA PRO A 53 -15.65 -19.77 1.89
C PRO A 53 -16.89 -19.53 1.03
N VAL A 54 -16.99 -18.38 0.33
CA VAL A 54 -18.16 -17.98 -0.42
C VAL A 54 -17.82 -17.35 -1.77
N PHE A 55 -18.74 -17.44 -2.74
CA PHE A 55 -18.49 -16.95 -4.11
C PHE A 55 -18.28 -15.44 -4.19
N SER A 56 -18.94 -14.65 -3.33
CA SER A 56 -18.71 -13.20 -3.29
C SER A 56 -17.27 -12.83 -2.92
N GLN A 57 -16.59 -13.69 -2.15
CA GLN A 57 -15.16 -13.50 -1.88
C GLN A 57 -14.29 -13.91 -3.07
N VAL A 58 -14.70 -14.89 -3.89
CA VAL A 58 -14.06 -15.16 -5.20
C VAL A 58 -14.08 -13.90 -6.05
N GLN A 59 -15.26 -13.27 -6.18
CA GLN A 59 -15.41 -12.02 -6.93
C GLN A 59 -14.47 -10.93 -6.41
N TYR A 60 -14.48 -10.69 -5.10
CA TYR A 60 -13.59 -9.72 -4.45
C TYR A 60 -12.12 -9.99 -4.77
N MET A 61 -11.68 -11.25 -4.67
CA MET A 61 -10.28 -11.62 -4.85
C MET A 61 -9.80 -11.48 -6.30
N VAL A 62 -10.68 -11.61 -7.29
CA VAL A 62 -10.30 -11.52 -8.70
C VAL A 62 -10.60 -10.16 -9.33
N LEU A 63 -11.61 -9.43 -8.87
CA LEU A 63 -12.03 -8.15 -9.45
C LEU A 63 -11.45 -6.97 -8.65
N PRO A 64 -10.99 -5.89 -9.32
CA PRO A 64 -10.94 -5.67 -10.77
C PRO A 64 -9.66 -6.21 -11.45
N ARG A 65 -8.76 -6.91 -10.73
CA ARG A 65 -7.48 -7.42 -11.27
C ARG A 65 -7.64 -8.28 -12.53
N LEU A 66 -8.73 -9.04 -12.64
CA LEU A 66 -9.00 -9.84 -13.83
C LEU A 66 -9.17 -8.96 -15.08
N GLY A 67 -9.71 -7.74 -14.93
CA GLY A 67 -9.75 -6.76 -16.02
C GLY A 67 -8.36 -6.35 -16.48
N ALA A 68 -7.44 -6.10 -15.55
CA ALA A 68 -6.04 -5.81 -15.87
C ALA A 68 -5.35 -7.01 -16.54
N ALA A 69 -5.56 -8.23 -16.03
CA ALA A 69 -5.02 -9.44 -16.63
C ALA A 69 -5.56 -9.68 -18.05
N ALA A 70 -6.84 -9.40 -18.29
CA ALA A 70 -7.42 -9.49 -19.62
C ALA A 70 -6.77 -8.49 -20.59
N GLU A 71 -6.57 -7.25 -20.17
CA GLU A 71 -5.92 -6.24 -21.00
C GLU A 71 -4.48 -6.62 -21.35
N VAL A 72 -3.71 -7.15 -20.39
CA VAL A 72 -2.35 -7.65 -20.63
C VAL A 72 -2.33 -8.73 -21.72
N GLN A 73 -3.36 -9.58 -21.79
CA GLN A 73 -3.43 -10.68 -22.76
C GLN A 73 -3.87 -10.25 -24.17
N TRP A 74 -4.64 -9.16 -24.26
CA TRP A 74 -5.22 -8.71 -25.53
C TRP A 74 -4.53 -7.50 -26.13
N THR A 75 -3.68 -6.82 -25.37
CA THR A 75 -3.02 -5.58 -25.79
C THR A 75 -1.58 -5.84 -26.13
N ASP A 76 -1.15 -5.37 -27.29
CA ASP A 76 0.27 -5.35 -27.68
C ASP A 76 1.09 -4.62 -26.59
N PRO A 77 2.21 -5.18 -26.09
CA PRO A 77 3.02 -4.57 -25.03
C PRO A 77 3.41 -3.11 -25.31
N SER A 78 3.65 -2.76 -26.59
CA SER A 78 4.01 -1.41 -27.01
C SER A 78 2.86 -0.40 -26.90
N LYS A 79 1.61 -0.87 -26.75
CA LYS A 79 0.39 -0.07 -26.65
C LYS A 79 -0.18 -0.04 -25.24
N LYS A 80 0.46 -0.72 -24.27
CA LYS A 80 0.00 -0.70 -22.88
C LYS A 80 0.14 0.69 -22.30
N ASP A 81 -0.94 1.22 -21.75
CA ASP A 81 -1.00 2.50 -21.04
C ASP A 81 -1.81 2.33 -19.75
N TYR A 82 -1.11 2.25 -18.63
CA TYR A 82 -1.75 2.05 -17.33
C TYR A 82 -2.66 3.20 -16.93
N LYS A 83 -2.31 4.44 -17.25
CA LYS A 83 -3.15 5.61 -16.95
C LYS A 83 -4.44 5.58 -17.77
N ASP A 84 -4.37 5.17 -19.03
CA ASP A 84 -5.56 4.99 -19.85
C ASP A 84 -6.42 3.84 -19.33
N PHE A 85 -5.82 2.73 -18.95
CA PHE A 85 -6.55 1.62 -18.31
C PHE A 85 -7.30 2.11 -17.07
N LEU A 86 -6.66 2.85 -16.17
CA LEU A 86 -7.29 3.37 -14.95
C LEU A 86 -8.49 4.29 -15.26
N ARG A 87 -8.43 5.10 -16.30
CA ARG A 87 -9.57 5.94 -16.75
C ARG A 87 -10.78 5.10 -17.20
N ARG A 88 -10.55 3.86 -17.63
CA ARG A 88 -11.60 2.93 -18.05
C ARG A 88 -12.13 2.02 -16.93
N VAL A 89 -11.41 1.91 -15.82
CA VAL A 89 -11.82 1.10 -14.64
C VAL A 89 -13.22 1.48 -14.12
N PRO A 90 -13.63 2.77 -14.04
CA PRO A 90 -15.01 3.13 -13.65
C PRO A 90 -16.08 2.49 -14.52
N HIS A 91 -15.87 2.36 -15.84
CA HIS A 91 -16.82 1.67 -16.72
C HIS A 91 -16.88 0.17 -16.43
N LEU A 92 -15.74 -0.46 -16.15
CA LEU A 92 -15.68 -1.86 -15.75
C LEU A 92 -16.42 -2.10 -14.43
N VAL A 93 -16.20 -1.22 -13.46
CA VAL A 93 -16.85 -1.27 -12.15
C VAL A 93 -18.35 -1.04 -12.26
N ALA A 94 -18.82 -0.14 -13.14
CA ALA A 94 -20.25 0.06 -13.41
C ALA A 94 -20.92 -1.23 -13.92
N VAL A 95 -20.23 -2.06 -14.68
CA VAL A 95 -20.71 -3.39 -15.07
C VAL A 95 -20.84 -4.30 -13.85
N TYR A 96 -19.84 -4.30 -12.94
CA TYR A 96 -19.91 -5.09 -11.72
C TYR A 96 -21.06 -4.67 -10.83
N ASP A 97 -21.29 -3.36 -10.66
CA ASP A 97 -22.40 -2.80 -9.91
C ASP A 97 -23.75 -3.22 -10.52
N CYS A 98 -23.87 -3.17 -11.85
CA CYS A 98 -25.09 -3.58 -12.58
C CYS A 98 -25.45 -5.04 -12.33
N TYR A 99 -24.45 -5.93 -12.24
CA TYR A 99 -24.67 -7.35 -11.98
C TYR A 99 -24.66 -7.70 -10.48
N GLY A 100 -24.46 -6.73 -9.59
CA GLY A 100 -24.35 -6.96 -8.15
C GLY A 100 -23.14 -7.81 -7.77
N TRP A 101 -22.04 -7.73 -8.52
CA TRP A 101 -20.82 -8.45 -8.22
C TRP A 101 -20.02 -7.74 -7.13
N ASN A 102 -19.44 -8.53 -6.26
CA ASN A 102 -18.49 -8.01 -5.27
C ASN A 102 -17.10 -7.77 -5.93
N TYR A 103 -16.40 -6.71 -5.54
CA TYR A 103 -15.06 -6.40 -6.06
C TYR A 103 -14.27 -5.59 -5.05
N ALA A 104 -12.94 -5.63 -5.13
CA ALA A 104 -12.07 -4.81 -4.32
C ALA A 104 -12.05 -3.36 -4.83
N THR A 105 -12.23 -2.41 -3.91
CA THR A 105 -12.31 -0.98 -4.22
C THR A 105 -10.97 -0.24 -4.08
N HIS A 106 -9.89 -0.96 -3.79
CA HIS A 106 -8.57 -0.37 -3.50
C HIS A 106 -7.96 0.45 -4.63
N VAL A 107 -8.46 0.28 -5.85
CA VAL A 107 -8.11 1.16 -6.99
C VAL A 107 -8.48 2.63 -6.73
N TYR A 108 -9.44 2.87 -5.85
CA TYR A 108 -9.91 4.20 -5.47
C TYR A 108 -9.26 4.74 -4.20
N ASP A 109 -8.53 3.92 -3.44
CA ASP A 109 -7.98 4.31 -2.15
C ASP A 109 -6.86 5.34 -2.29
N VAL A 110 -6.70 6.17 -1.26
CA VAL A 110 -5.53 7.05 -1.13
C VAL A 110 -4.34 6.22 -0.68
N ASN A 111 -3.27 6.26 -1.46
CA ASN A 111 -1.99 5.74 -1.05
C ASN A 111 -1.29 6.78 -0.18
N VAL A 112 -0.94 6.39 1.05
CA VAL A 112 -0.24 7.22 2.03
C VAL A 112 1.18 6.69 2.14
N ASP A 113 2.16 7.43 1.61
CA ASP A 113 3.58 7.16 1.78
C ASP A 113 4.15 8.08 2.85
N MET A 114 4.77 7.48 3.87
CA MET A 114 5.39 8.20 4.98
C MET A 114 6.83 7.78 5.14
N LYS A 115 7.73 8.76 5.06
CA LYS A 115 9.18 8.53 5.24
C LYS A 115 9.71 9.31 6.43
N ALA A 116 10.38 8.61 7.32
CA ALA A 116 11.04 9.20 8.48
C ALA A 116 12.26 10.02 8.06
N ASP A 117 12.32 11.26 8.50
CA ASP A 117 13.49 12.12 8.42
C ASP A 117 14.05 12.32 9.84
N THR A 118 15.04 11.53 10.18
CA THR A 118 15.70 11.58 11.49
C THR A 118 16.61 12.78 11.69
N VAL A 119 16.96 13.49 10.61
CA VAL A 119 17.77 14.71 10.68
C VAL A 119 16.93 15.90 11.09
N ASN A 120 15.77 16.06 10.44
CA ASN A 120 14.84 17.15 10.71
C ASN A 120 13.77 16.79 11.76
N HIS A 121 13.76 15.54 12.23
CA HIS A 121 12.78 14.99 13.18
C HIS A 121 11.31 15.14 12.74
N VAL A 122 11.04 14.84 11.48
CA VAL A 122 9.70 14.88 10.88
C VAL A 122 9.39 13.60 10.10
N LEU A 123 8.11 13.32 9.91
CA LEU A 123 7.64 12.39 8.90
C LEU A 123 7.27 13.17 7.65
N ASN A 124 7.90 12.85 6.53
CA ASN A 124 7.51 13.36 5.22
C ASN A 124 6.34 12.54 4.70
N VAL A 125 5.23 13.19 4.40
CA VAL A 125 3.99 12.56 3.95
C VAL A 125 3.73 12.92 2.50
N GLN A 126 3.56 11.90 1.67
CA GLN A 126 3.11 12.02 0.29
C GLN A 126 1.83 11.23 0.10
N LEU A 127 0.81 11.88 -0.47
CA LEU A 127 -0.47 11.26 -0.78
C LEU A 127 -0.61 11.13 -2.30
N SER A 128 -1.21 10.04 -2.75
CA SER A 128 -1.49 9.83 -4.17
C SER A 128 -2.71 8.94 -4.35
N THR A 129 -3.36 9.06 -5.51
CA THR A 129 -4.33 8.09 -6.01
C THR A 129 -3.83 7.49 -7.32
N MET A 130 -4.38 6.38 -7.74
CA MET A 130 -3.97 5.76 -9.01
C MET A 130 -4.36 6.60 -10.22
N ALA A 131 -5.44 7.39 -10.13
CA ALA A 131 -6.01 8.18 -11.23
C ALA A 131 -5.75 9.70 -11.10
N ASP A 132 -4.86 10.13 -10.20
CA ASP A 132 -4.56 11.54 -9.91
C ASP A 132 -5.80 12.35 -9.44
N ASP A 133 -6.75 11.69 -8.76
CA ASP A 133 -7.97 12.33 -8.25
C ASP A 133 -7.71 13.28 -7.08
N PRO A 134 -8.57 14.27 -6.85
CA PRO A 134 -8.47 15.16 -5.71
C PRO A 134 -8.48 14.43 -4.37
N ILE A 135 -7.50 14.72 -3.52
CA ILE A 135 -7.39 14.16 -2.17
C ILE A 135 -7.68 15.25 -1.14
N TYR A 136 -8.50 14.89 -0.14
CA TYR A 136 -8.78 15.72 1.03
C TYR A 136 -8.32 15.00 2.28
N TYR A 137 -7.83 15.75 3.26
CA TYR A 137 -7.31 15.17 4.50
C TYR A 137 -7.58 16.04 5.73
N THR A 138 -7.46 15.41 6.90
CA THR A 138 -7.49 16.04 8.22
C THR A 138 -6.35 15.50 9.07
N LEU A 139 -5.93 16.24 10.09
CA LEU A 139 -4.88 15.85 11.03
C LEU A 139 -5.38 15.71 12.46
N ASP A 140 -6.66 16.02 12.70
CA ASP A 140 -7.32 16.04 13.99
C ASP A 140 -8.21 14.80 14.26
N GLY A 141 -8.21 13.83 13.30
CA GLY A 141 -9.01 12.63 13.40
C GLY A 141 -10.49 12.79 13.02
N GLN A 142 -10.93 13.98 12.59
CA GLN A 142 -12.26 14.15 12.01
C GLN A 142 -12.28 13.54 10.60
N ASP A 143 -13.44 13.06 10.15
CA ASP A 143 -13.58 12.54 8.81
C ASP A 143 -13.45 13.66 7.77
N PRO A 144 -12.57 13.49 6.75
CA PRO A 144 -12.40 14.49 5.72
C PRO A 144 -13.65 14.62 4.83
N THR A 145 -13.88 15.83 4.37
CA THR A 145 -14.90 16.20 3.39
C THR A 145 -14.27 17.06 2.31
N GLU A 146 -14.97 17.38 1.23
CA GLU A 146 -14.48 18.29 0.19
C GLU A 146 -14.21 19.73 0.70
N LYS A 147 -14.59 20.04 1.96
CA LYS A 147 -14.27 21.31 2.64
C LYS A 147 -13.00 21.23 3.50
N SER A 148 -12.45 20.04 3.67
CA SER A 148 -11.22 19.80 4.43
C SER A 148 -9.99 20.27 3.65
N LEU A 149 -8.79 20.13 4.22
CA LEU A 149 -7.55 20.48 3.54
C LEU A 149 -7.42 19.65 2.26
N LYS A 150 -7.21 20.33 1.13
CA LYS A 150 -6.95 19.69 -0.15
C LYS A 150 -5.45 19.44 -0.28
N TYR A 151 -5.08 18.21 -0.58
CA TYR A 151 -3.68 17.86 -0.83
C TYR A 151 -3.20 18.43 -2.18
N THR A 152 -2.11 19.17 -2.14
CA THR A 152 -1.47 19.75 -3.34
C THR A 152 0.01 19.44 -3.41
N ASN A 153 0.68 19.30 -2.26
CA ASN A 153 2.10 19.05 -2.16
C ASN A 153 2.39 18.16 -0.95
N PRO A 154 3.52 17.44 -0.94
CA PRO A 154 4.00 16.76 0.25
C PRO A 154 4.08 17.70 1.46
N PHE A 155 3.78 17.18 2.64
CA PHE A 155 3.83 17.93 3.89
C PHE A 155 4.54 17.11 4.98
N THR A 156 4.83 17.73 6.11
CA THR A 156 5.53 17.10 7.23
C THR A 156 4.65 16.99 8.45
N ILE A 157 4.90 15.96 9.27
CA ILE A 157 4.29 15.75 10.57
C ILE A 157 5.44 15.69 11.59
N ASP A 158 5.36 16.53 12.64
CA ASP A 158 6.35 16.66 13.72
C ASP A 158 5.73 16.45 15.12
N GLN A 159 4.47 16.05 15.19
CA GLN A 159 3.73 15.81 16.41
C GLN A 159 2.71 14.67 16.28
N SER A 160 2.13 14.26 17.39
CA SER A 160 1.08 13.23 17.37
C SER A 160 -0.16 13.75 16.66
N VAL A 161 -0.64 13.00 15.67
CA VAL A 161 -1.84 13.31 14.88
C VAL A 161 -2.58 12.03 14.50
N VAL A 162 -3.85 12.19 14.16
CA VAL A 162 -4.62 11.17 13.44
C VAL A 162 -4.89 11.71 12.05
N LEU A 163 -4.07 11.26 11.09
CA LEU A 163 -4.26 11.58 9.69
C LEU A 163 -5.40 10.74 9.12
N LYS A 164 -6.41 11.41 8.57
CA LYS A 164 -7.44 10.77 7.77
C LYS A 164 -7.43 11.33 6.36
N THR A 165 -7.58 10.46 5.37
CA THR A 165 -7.55 10.84 3.96
C THR A 165 -8.73 10.26 3.19
N MET A 166 -9.20 10.99 2.19
CA MET A 166 -10.28 10.61 1.28
C MET A 166 -9.98 11.16 -0.12
N ALA A 167 -10.20 10.35 -1.14
CA ALA A 167 -10.19 10.80 -2.53
C ALA A 167 -11.62 11.00 -3.05
N VAL A 168 -11.79 11.96 -3.95
CA VAL A 168 -13.06 12.23 -4.62
C VAL A 168 -12.90 11.91 -6.11
N HIS A 169 -13.51 10.81 -6.52
CA HIS A 169 -13.58 10.37 -7.91
C HIS A 169 -14.83 10.92 -8.58
N PRO A 170 -14.91 10.93 -9.92
CA PRO A 170 -16.08 11.46 -10.65
C PRO A 170 -17.41 10.80 -10.29
N ASP A 171 -17.40 9.54 -9.87
CA ASP A 171 -18.59 8.70 -9.62
C ASP A 171 -18.74 8.29 -8.13
N ARG A 172 -17.71 8.47 -7.31
CA ARG A 172 -17.70 8.05 -5.90
C ARG A 172 -16.61 8.72 -5.07
N THR A 173 -16.67 8.54 -3.76
CA THR A 173 -15.53 8.80 -2.88
C THR A 173 -14.82 7.49 -2.51
N SER A 174 -13.53 7.58 -2.20
CA SER A 174 -12.79 6.46 -1.61
C SER A 174 -13.29 6.12 -0.22
N LYS A 175 -12.85 4.98 0.31
CA LYS A 175 -12.87 4.77 1.76
C LYS A 175 -12.00 5.81 2.45
N ILE A 176 -12.35 6.14 3.70
CA ILE A 176 -11.50 6.97 4.55
C ILE A 176 -10.36 6.11 5.08
N SER A 177 -9.13 6.47 4.72
CA SER A 177 -7.93 5.88 5.29
C SER A 177 -7.59 6.57 6.61
N VAL A 178 -7.18 5.80 7.61
CA VAL A 178 -6.82 6.30 8.95
C VAL A 178 -5.41 5.86 9.27
N ASP A 179 -4.55 6.82 9.62
CA ASP A 179 -3.18 6.59 10.05
C ASP A 179 -2.93 7.36 11.36
N THR A 180 -2.68 6.62 12.43
CA THR A 180 -2.41 7.21 13.76
C THR A 180 -0.92 7.31 13.98
N ILE A 181 -0.40 8.50 14.13
CA ILE A 181 0.99 8.82 14.42
C ILE A 181 1.11 9.27 15.87
N ARG A 182 2.02 8.67 16.63
CA ARG A 182 2.24 8.96 18.05
C ARG A 182 3.68 9.35 18.29
N PHE A 183 3.91 10.62 18.54
CA PHE A 183 5.21 11.14 18.91
C PHE A 183 5.46 10.99 20.42
N ASN A 184 6.63 10.51 20.76
CA ASN A 184 7.17 10.48 22.11
C ASN A 184 8.64 10.98 22.08
N LYS A 185 9.32 10.94 23.21
CA LYS A 185 10.71 11.46 23.31
C LYS A 185 11.72 10.72 22.45
N ALA A 186 11.45 9.45 22.12
CA ALA A 186 12.32 8.62 21.27
C ALA A 186 11.97 8.73 19.78
N THR A 187 10.81 9.32 19.43
CA THR A 187 10.35 9.37 18.04
C THR A 187 11.36 10.10 17.16
N LEU A 188 11.71 9.45 16.04
CA LEU A 188 12.67 9.92 15.03
C LEU A 188 14.10 10.17 15.56
N LYS A 189 14.45 9.62 16.73
CA LYS A 189 15.82 9.65 17.21
C LYS A 189 16.69 8.63 16.45
N PRO A 190 17.99 8.88 16.31
CA PRO A 190 18.92 7.93 15.69
C PRO A 190 18.88 6.58 16.39
N VAL A 191 18.71 5.52 15.60
CA VAL A 191 18.69 4.12 16.06
C VAL A 191 19.84 3.36 15.41
N VAL A 192 20.57 2.60 16.21
CA VAL A 192 21.61 1.68 15.74
C VAL A 192 21.26 0.28 16.23
N LEU A 193 21.24 -0.67 15.32
CA LEU A 193 21.14 -2.08 15.66
C LEU A 193 22.52 -2.63 15.98
N LEU A 194 22.62 -3.39 17.07
CA LEU A 194 23.87 -4.07 17.45
C LEU A 194 24.02 -5.41 16.73
N GLN A 195 22.94 -5.95 16.20
CA GLN A 195 22.88 -7.16 15.38
C GLN A 195 22.22 -6.86 14.03
N PRO A 196 22.58 -7.54 12.93
CA PRO A 196 21.99 -7.32 11.63
C PRO A 196 20.51 -7.71 11.62
N ASN A 197 19.71 -6.93 10.89
CA ASN A 197 18.30 -7.24 10.60
C ASN A 197 18.14 -7.97 9.27
N GLU A 198 17.02 -8.67 9.13
CA GLU A 198 16.59 -9.28 7.87
C GLU A 198 15.99 -8.22 6.94
N SER A 199 16.78 -7.74 5.98
CA SER A 199 16.40 -6.65 5.06
C SER A 199 15.13 -6.96 4.26
N ARG A 200 14.87 -8.24 3.95
CA ARG A 200 13.65 -8.68 3.26
C ARG A 200 12.37 -8.26 3.99
N PHE A 201 12.40 -8.26 5.33
CA PHE A 201 11.24 -7.95 6.18
C PHE A 201 11.37 -6.61 6.92
N SER A 202 12.40 -5.85 6.61
CA SER A 202 12.72 -4.58 7.26
C SER A 202 13.22 -3.57 6.23
N PRO A 203 12.47 -3.29 5.16
CA PRO A 203 12.94 -2.44 4.06
C PRO A 203 13.24 -0.99 4.49
N ASP A 204 12.54 -0.48 5.51
CA ASP A 204 12.77 0.86 6.06
C ASP A 204 13.88 0.88 7.15
N GLY A 205 14.42 -0.30 7.48
CA GLY A 205 15.51 -0.42 8.45
C GLY A 205 15.11 -0.10 9.89
N PRO A 206 16.09 0.25 10.77
CA PRO A 206 15.85 0.38 12.20
C PRO A 206 14.96 1.57 12.59
N VAL A 207 14.73 2.54 11.73
CA VAL A 207 13.91 3.72 12.02
C VAL A 207 12.46 3.36 12.36
N VAL A 208 11.97 2.21 11.90
CA VAL A 208 10.60 1.73 12.21
C VAL A 208 10.38 1.51 13.71
N LEU A 209 11.44 1.34 14.51
CA LEU A 209 11.34 1.23 15.98
C LEU A 209 10.94 2.55 16.64
N VAL A 210 11.15 3.67 15.94
CA VAL A 210 10.97 5.03 16.48
C VAL A 210 10.24 5.97 15.52
N ASP A 211 9.58 5.47 14.49
CA ASP A 211 8.89 6.30 13.51
C ASP A 211 7.51 6.83 13.97
N GLY A 212 7.07 6.44 15.16
CA GLY A 212 5.79 6.88 15.73
C GLY A 212 4.57 6.18 15.15
N ARG A 213 4.76 5.17 14.29
CA ARG A 213 3.69 4.36 13.71
C ARG A 213 3.63 2.97 14.36
N ASN A 214 2.48 2.38 14.42
CA ASN A 214 2.35 0.98 14.81
C ASN A 214 2.50 0.07 13.59
N GLY A 215 3.11 -1.10 13.78
CA GLY A 215 3.07 -2.18 12.80
C GLY A 215 1.61 -2.64 12.57
N ASN A 216 1.33 -3.09 11.36
CA ASN A 216 0.06 -3.69 11.00
C ASN A 216 0.11 -5.23 11.11
N HIS A 217 -0.95 -5.93 10.65
CA HIS A 217 -1.02 -7.39 10.72
C HIS A 217 -0.13 -8.12 9.70
N SER A 218 0.54 -7.41 8.79
CA SER A 218 1.42 -7.99 7.78
C SER A 218 2.86 -7.53 7.98
N PHE A 219 3.76 -8.47 8.19
CA PHE A 219 5.17 -8.23 8.45
C PHE A 219 5.97 -7.79 7.21
N ASP A 220 5.40 -7.90 6.00
CA ASP A 220 6.05 -7.59 4.73
C ASP A 220 5.72 -6.18 4.18
N THR A 221 5.08 -5.34 4.99
CA THR A 221 4.65 -3.99 4.59
C THR A 221 5.67 -2.88 4.84
N GLY A 222 6.81 -3.21 5.47
CA GLY A 222 7.84 -2.24 5.86
C GLY A 222 7.63 -1.62 7.25
N ALA A 223 6.50 -1.89 7.91
CA ALA A 223 6.19 -1.39 9.26
C ALA A 223 6.75 -2.26 10.39
N TRP A 224 7.61 -3.23 10.06
CA TRP A 224 8.18 -4.17 11.00
C TRP A 224 9.70 -4.25 10.84
N LEU A 225 10.38 -4.61 11.93
CA LEU A 225 11.77 -4.99 11.93
C LEU A 225 11.87 -6.46 12.31
N ALA A 226 12.58 -7.24 11.51
CA ALA A 226 12.83 -8.65 11.78
C ALA A 226 14.32 -8.92 11.96
N VAL A 227 14.62 -9.83 12.88
CA VAL A 227 15.96 -10.42 13.07
C VAL A 227 15.84 -11.93 12.94
N ALA A 228 16.87 -12.60 12.47
CA ALA A 228 16.90 -14.05 12.34
C ALA A 228 18.17 -14.61 12.97
N GLY A 229 17.98 -15.59 13.88
CA GLY A 229 19.08 -16.27 14.56
C GLY A 229 19.80 -15.46 15.64
N ASN A 230 19.36 -14.22 15.91
CA ASN A 230 19.93 -13.33 16.92
C ASN A 230 18.81 -12.65 17.72
N ASP A 231 19.13 -12.11 18.88
CA ASP A 231 18.24 -11.25 19.63
C ASP A 231 18.18 -9.86 19.00
N LEU A 232 17.05 -9.15 19.17
CA LEU A 232 16.93 -7.76 18.78
C LEU A 232 17.63 -6.88 19.83
N GLU A 233 18.73 -6.28 19.44
CA GLU A 233 19.46 -5.32 20.24
C GLU A 233 19.55 -3.99 19.50
N ALA A 234 18.98 -2.94 20.09
CA ALA A 234 18.94 -1.60 19.49
C ALA A 234 19.37 -0.54 20.49
N VAL A 235 20.13 0.44 20.03
CA VAL A 235 20.49 1.64 20.80
C VAL A 235 19.81 2.84 20.18
N ILE A 236 18.96 3.52 20.97
CA ILE A 236 18.33 4.78 20.59
C ILE A 236 19.12 5.92 21.23
N ASN A 237 19.73 6.76 20.40
CA ASN A 237 20.48 7.93 20.87
C ASN A 237 19.51 9.09 21.13
N MET A 238 19.24 9.37 22.40
CA MET A 238 18.34 10.46 22.80
C MET A 238 18.93 11.86 22.54
N GLN A 239 20.22 11.97 22.17
CA GLN A 239 20.96 13.22 21.88
C GLN A 239 21.14 14.18 23.06
N ALA A 240 20.41 13.98 24.16
CA ALA A 240 20.53 14.72 25.41
C ALA A 240 20.11 13.84 26.58
N GLU A 241 20.53 14.19 27.79
CA GLU A 241 20.03 13.56 29.01
C GLU A 241 18.49 13.69 29.09
N THR A 242 17.81 12.56 29.20
CA THR A 242 16.35 12.50 29.08
C THR A 242 15.74 11.61 30.15
N ILE A 243 14.80 12.14 30.90
CA ILE A 243 14.03 11.34 31.88
C ILE A 243 13.01 10.50 31.09
N LEU A 244 13.08 9.18 31.24
CA LEU A 244 12.16 8.22 30.68
C LEU A 244 11.24 7.68 31.77
N SER A 245 9.95 7.51 31.47
CA SER A 245 8.96 6.88 32.36
C SER A 245 8.84 5.38 32.12
N SER A 246 9.23 4.94 30.90
CA SER A 246 9.27 3.52 30.48
C SER A 246 10.21 3.38 29.28
N ALA A 247 10.71 2.19 29.05
CA ALA A 247 11.48 1.80 27.88
C ALA A 247 10.91 0.51 27.29
#